data_107f17d5c2702b1c6e93faf8df4effcf
#
_entry.id   107f17d5c2702b1c6e93faf8df4effcf
#
_cell.length_a   1.000
_cell.length_b   1.000
_cell.length_c   1.000
_cell.angle_alpha   90.00
_cell.angle_beta   90.00
_cell.angle_gamma   90.00
#
_symmetry.space_group_name_H-M   'P 1'
#
loop_
_entity.id
_entity.type
_entity.pdbx_description
1 polymer ?
#
loop_
_entity_poly.entity_id
_entity_poly.type
_entity_poly.pdbx_seq_one_letter_code
_entity_poly.pdbx_strand_id
1 'polypeptide(L)'
;ALQIRVEQIVNDHQHRLKGNRIFNAAALVADVRTGEVLTYVGNTDRDKDESHGNDVDIITAPRSTGSILKPFLYAAMLDEGKILPKTLVPDIPTIINGFSPKNFSKDYDGAVSADKALIRSLNVPAVHMLRNYRYEKFHSLLKGMGMTSLVFPPDHYGLSLILGGAEGTLWDIAGMYASMGRTSLNYFEHPGKNRYDRNDLHALKYIVDQATSKGTDATPELENTSWLSASAIYQTLNVLTEVYRPGEESGWKHFDGAKKIAWKTGTSFGFRDGWAVGVTPSYVVAVWVGNASGEGRPGLTGTDAAAPLMFDIFSQLEGGAWFQMPRMEMEQITVCSLSGQRNTSICDQVDTVWVSRRGMESFPCSYHKIIHTTADRKYRVHSECQEIDKVANTSWFVLPPTQEHFFRTKNQTYRPLPPYRKDCDVSSPLLSMDLVYPKPGSRIFIPRELDGKSGRAVCELVHRNPNVTVHWHLDGTYLGSTKKNHHLDINPDEGRHVLIMVDEDGNTLEEHFEVLSRL
;
A
#
# COMPACT_ATOMS: atom_id res chain seq x y z
N ALA A 1 -35.33 -14.55 -2.17
CA ALA A 1 -35.07 -14.64 -0.71
C ALA A 1 -33.81 -13.83 -0.32
N LEU A 2 -32.65 -14.02 -0.98
CA LEU A 2 -31.41 -13.34 -0.63
C LEU A 2 -31.50 -11.82 -0.85
N GLN A 3 -32.05 -11.36 -1.99
CA GLN A 3 -32.25 -9.94 -2.31
C GLN A 3 -32.96 -9.20 -1.16
N ILE A 4 -34.11 -9.69 -0.72
CA ILE A 4 -34.89 -9.06 0.36
C ILE A 4 -34.11 -8.97 1.67
N ARG A 5 -33.34 -10.02 2.01
CA ARG A 5 -32.52 -10.00 3.23
C ARG A 5 -31.41 -8.96 3.15
N VAL A 6 -30.74 -8.87 2.00
CA VAL A 6 -29.66 -7.89 1.80
C VAL A 6 -30.21 -6.48 1.80
N GLU A 7 -31.37 -6.22 1.20
CA GLU A 7 -32.07 -4.94 1.29
C GLU A 7 -32.34 -4.54 2.75
N GLN A 8 -32.87 -5.46 3.54
CA GLN A 8 -33.11 -5.22 4.98
C GLN A 8 -31.80 -4.89 5.71
N ILE A 9 -30.74 -5.70 5.50
CA ILE A 9 -29.43 -5.47 6.13
C ILE A 9 -28.87 -4.09 5.76
N VAL A 10 -28.97 -3.68 4.49
CA VAL A 10 -28.49 -2.36 4.02
C VAL A 10 -29.27 -1.24 4.70
N ASN A 11 -30.60 -1.33 4.75
CA ASN A 11 -31.43 -0.31 5.38
C ASN A 11 -31.24 -0.24 6.90
N ASP A 12 -31.20 -1.38 7.60
CA ASP A 12 -30.93 -1.43 9.04
C ASP A 12 -29.55 -0.87 9.38
N HIS A 13 -28.55 -1.14 8.53
CA HIS A 13 -27.21 -0.59 8.70
C HIS A 13 -27.19 0.92 8.53
N GLN A 14 -27.83 1.46 7.50
CA GLN A 14 -27.94 2.90 7.27
C GLN A 14 -28.68 3.60 8.42
N HIS A 15 -29.74 3.02 8.95
CA HIS A 15 -30.43 3.57 10.13
C HIS A 15 -29.51 3.77 11.33
N ARG A 16 -28.55 2.86 11.55
CA ARG A 16 -27.52 3.02 12.61
C ARG A 16 -26.57 4.20 12.30
N LEU A 17 -26.32 4.50 11.04
CA LEU A 17 -25.41 5.55 10.61
C LEU A 17 -26.08 6.92 10.46
N LYS A 18 -27.41 6.96 10.43
CA LYS A 18 -28.22 8.19 10.24
C LYS A 18 -27.89 9.28 11.27
N GLY A 19 -27.57 8.89 12.51
CA GLY A 19 -27.16 9.82 13.57
C GLY A 19 -25.91 10.62 13.23
N ASN A 20 -25.03 10.09 12.37
CA ASN A 20 -23.84 10.76 11.84
C ASN A 20 -24.11 11.41 10.48
N ARG A 21 -25.37 11.53 10.06
CA ARG A 21 -25.81 12.10 8.76
C ARG A 21 -25.17 11.36 7.56
N ILE A 22 -25.11 10.04 7.63
CA ILE A 22 -24.74 9.16 6.53
C ILE A 22 -26.03 8.51 6.06
N PHE A 23 -26.45 8.82 4.83
CA PHE A 23 -27.80 8.54 4.37
C PHE A 23 -27.89 7.46 3.29
N ASN A 24 -26.76 7.12 2.66
CA ASN A 24 -26.77 6.22 1.52
C ASN A 24 -25.83 5.03 1.75
N ALA A 25 -26.26 3.88 1.29
CA ALA A 25 -25.47 2.67 1.20
C ALA A 25 -25.90 1.85 0.01
N ALA A 26 -24.96 1.16 -0.60
CA ALA A 26 -25.20 0.23 -1.71
C ALA A 26 -24.47 -1.08 -1.47
N ALA A 27 -25.05 -2.16 -1.96
CA ALA A 27 -24.47 -3.49 -1.82
C ALA A 27 -24.69 -4.33 -3.08
N LEU A 28 -23.65 -5.08 -3.43
CA LEU A 28 -23.61 -5.99 -4.56
C LEU A 28 -23.08 -7.35 -4.10
N VAL A 29 -23.78 -8.42 -4.42
CA VAL A 29 -23.31 -9.80 -4.24
C VAL A 29 -23.30 -10.47 -5.60
N ALA A 30 -22.19 -11.08 -5.97
CA ALA A 30 -22.11 -11.86 -7.21
C ALA A 30 -21.41 -13.20 -6.98
N ASP A 31 -21.75 -14.16 -7.82
CA ASP A 31 -21.07 -15.44 -7.94
C ASP A 31 -19.70 -15.22 -8.58
N VAL A 32 -18.64 -15.74 -7.97
CA VAL A 32 -17.27 -15.56 -8.44
C VAL A 32 -17.03 -16.31 -9.76
N ARG A 33 -17.58 -17.52 -9.91
CA ARG A 33 -17.35 -18.36 -11.08
C ARG A 33 -18.04 -17.82 -12.33
N THR A 34 -19.32 -17.46 -12.19
CA THR A 34 -20.14 -17.06 -13.32
C THR A 34 -20.13 -15.55 -13.56
N GLY A 35 -19.80 -14.75 -12.55
CA GLY A 35 -19.95 -13.30 -12.56
C GLY A 35 -21.41 -12.83 -12.48
N GLU A 36 -22.35 -13.75 -12.23
CA GLU A 36 -23.77 -13.42 -12.12
C GLU A 36 -24.07 -12.69 -10.83
N VAL A 37 -24.81 -11.59 -10.94
CA VAL A 37 -25.24 -10.78 -9.80
C VAL A 37 -26.40 -11.48 -9.09
N LEU A 38 -26.20 -11.82 -7.83
CA LEU A 38 -27.18 -12.50 -6.97
C LEU A 38 -28.04 -11.51 -6.18
N THR A 39 -27.47 -10.36 -5.81
CA THR A 39 -28.21 -9.25 -5.20
C THR A 39 -27.67 -7.91 -5.70
N TYR A 40 -28.59 -6.97 -5.83
CA TYR A 40 -28.31 -5.62 -6.31
C TYR A 40 -29.12 -4.62 -5.48
N VAL A 41 -28.46 -3.92 -4.57
CA VAL A 41 -29.08 -2.85 -3.77
C VAL A 41 -28.41 -1.54 -4.15
N GLY A 42 -29.02 -0.80 -5.06
CA GLY A 42 -28.45 0.44 -5.64
C GLY A 42 -28.35 1.58 -4.65
N ASN A 43 -29.25 1.63 -3.68
CA ASN A 43 -29.26 2.59 -2.60
C ASN A 43 -30.20 2.12 -1.47
N THR A 44 -30.27 2.88 -0.39
CA THR A 44 -31.20 2.70 0.73
C THR A 44 -32.58 3.22 0.38
N ASP A 45 -33.59 2.78 1.13
CA ASP A 45 -34.96 3.24 1.00
C ASP A 45 -35.06 4.76 1.28
N ARG A 46 -36.04 5.40 0.60
CA ARG A 46 -36.30 6.82 0.77
C ARG A 46 -36.93 7.11 2.13
N ASP A 47 -36.39 8.07 2.85
CA ASP A 47 -37.06 8.65 4.02
C ASP A 47 -38.36 9.34 3.61
N LYS A 48 -39.39 9.26 4.44
CA LYS A 48 -40.73 9.83 4.12
C LYS A 48 -40.72 11.33 3.93
N ASP A 49 -39.82 12.03 4.61
CA ASP A 49 -39.86 13.49 4.75
C ASP A 49 -38.73 14.20 3.98
N GLU A 50 -37.62 13.54 3.63
CA GLU A 50 -36.48 14.16 2.94
C GLU A 50 -35.84 13.20 1.94
N SER A 51 -35.49 13.73 0.77
CA SER A 51 -34.71 12.99 -0.21
C SER A 51 -33.22 13.30 -0.04
N HIS A 52 -32.44 12.27 0.28
CA HIS A 52 -30.98 12.33 0.39
C HIS A 52 -30.29 11.75 -0.84
N GLY A 53 -30.92 11.83 -2.02
CA GLY A 53 -30.42 11.24 -3.25
C GLY A 53 -30.59 9.71 -3.28
N ASN A 54 -31.64 9.19 -2.63
CA ASN A 54 -31.90 7.74 -2.56
C ASN A 54 -32.32 7.16 -3.93
N ASP A 55 -32.71 8.01 -4.89
CA ASP A 55 -33.00 7.61 -6.26
C ASP A 55 -31.72 7.41 -7.13
N VAL A 56 -30.54 7.76 -6.61
CA VAL A 56 -29.28 7.57 -7.32
C VAL A 56 -28.83 6.11 -7.19
N ASP A 57 -28.60 5.45 -8.32
CA ASP A 57 -27.96 4.15 -8.35
C ASP A 57 -26.45 4.28 -8.08
N ILE A 58 -26.04 4.00 -6.86
CA ILE A 58 -24.65 4.10 -6.40
C ILE A 58 -23.77 3.00 -7.02
N ILE A 59 -24.34 1.85 -7.39
CA ILE A 59 -23.55 0.73 -7.95
C ILE A 59 -22.87 1.14 -9.24
N THR A 60 -23.53 1.95 -10.06
CA THR A 60 -23.00 2.42 -11.34
C THR A 60 -22.39 3.83 -11.26
N ALA A 61 -22.57 4.53 -10.14
CA ALA A 61 -22.02 5.87 -9.95
C ALA A 61 -20.51 5.84 -9.65
N PRO A 62 -19.65 6.55 -10.40
CA PRO A 62 -18.23 6.65 -10.09
C PRO A 62 -18.00 7.36 -8.76
N ARG A 63 -17.18 6.76 -7.90
CA ARG A 63 -16.82 7.28 -6.57
C ARG A 63 -15.33 7.10 -6.33
N SER A 64 -14.73 7.99 -5.53
CA SER A 64 -13.31 7.88 -5.19
C SER A 64 -12.99 6.54 -4.56
N THR A 65 -12.05 5.82 -5.15
CA THR A 65 -11.70 4.44 -4.78
C THR A 65 -10.98 4.32 -3.43
N GLY A 66 -10.40 5.42 -2.93
CA GLY A 66 -9.55 5.36 -1.74
C GLY A 66 -8.46 4.31 -1.90
N SER A 67 -8.41 3.38 -0.97
CA SER A 67 -7.38 2.32 -0.91
C SER A 67 -7.80 0.98 -1.52
N ILE A 68 -8.97 0.89 -2.17
CA ILE A 68 -9.52 -0.39 -2.64
C ILE A 68 -8.70 -1.01 -3.79
N LEU A 69 -7.86 -0.21 -4.47
CA LEU A 69 -7.01 -0.66 -5.57
C LEU A 69 -5.66 -1.23 -5.13
N LYS A 70 -5.25 -1.07 -3.87
CA LYS A 70 -3.94 -1.53 -3.36
C LYS A 70 -3.66 -3.02 -3.55
N PRO A 71 -4.63 -3.94 -3.40
CA PRO A 71 -4.40 -5.36 -3.66
C PRO A 71 -3.95 -5.67 -5.09
N PHE A 72 -4.47 -4.95 -6.08
CA PHE A 72 -4.08 -5.14 -7.48
C PHE A 72 -2.63 -4.73 -7.73
N LEU A 73 -2.18 -3.63 -7.11
CA LEU A 73 -0.78 -3.22 -7.18
C LEU A 73 0.13 -4.25 -6.52
N TYR A 74 -0.24 -4.72 -5.33
CA TYR A 74 0.53 -5.74 -4.61
C TYR A 74 0.64 -7.03 -5.43
N ALA A 75 -0.47 -7.52 -5.99
CA ALA A 75 -0.49 -8.69 -6.85
C ALA A 75 0.38 -8.51 -8.10
N ALA A 76 0.28 -7.37 -8.76
CA ALA A 76 1.06 -7.05 -9.96
C ALA A 76 2.57 -7.00 -9.70
N MET A 77 2.97 -6.47 -8.55
CA MET A 77 4.38 -6.43 -8.16
C MET A 77 4.92 -7.81 -7.77
N LEU A 78 4.11 -8.67 -7.13
CA LEU A 78 4.45 -10.07 -6.88
C LEU A 78 4.58 -10.84 -8.20
N ASP A 79 3.65 -10.61 -9.12
CA ASP A 79 3.61 -11.28 -10.42
C ASP A 79 4.86 -11.03 -11.24
N GLU A 80 5.40 -9.81 -11.17
CA GLU A 80 6.61 -9.43 -11.89
C GLU A 80 7.91 -9.66 -11.10
N GLY A 81 7.83 -10.21 -9.90
CA GLY A 81 9.00 -10.38 -9.04
C GLY A 81 9.64 -9.07 -8.57
N LYS A 82 8.89 -7.95 -8.65
CA LYS A 82 9.37 -6.65 -8.14
C LYS A 82 9.47 -6.61 -6.62
N ILE A 83 8.59 -7.36 -5.96
CA ILE A 83 8.61 -7.62 -4.52
C ILE A 83 8.38 -9.11 -4.27
N LEU A 84 8.81 -9.55 -3.11
CA LEU A 84 8.37 -10.78 -2.45
C LEU A 84 7.34 -10.43 -1.37
N PRO A 85 6.54 -11.37 -0.88
CA PRO A 85 5.44 -11.06 0.05
C PRO A 85 5.83 -10.19 1.24
N LYS A 86 7.02 -10.41 1.81
CA LYS A 86 7.52 -9.69 2.99
C LYS A 86 8.64 -8.70 2.69
N THR A 87 8.87 -8.34 1.42
CA THR A 87 9.88 -7.34 1.06
C THR A 87 9.62 -6.02 1.82
N LEU A 88 10.66 -5.49 2.46
CA LEU A 88 10.58 -4.20 3.12
C LEU A 88 10.34 -3.06 2.12
N VAL A 89 9.40 -2.20 2.44
CA VAL A 89 9.04 -1.00 1.70
C VAL A 89 9.22 0.22 2.62
N PRO A 90 9.74 1.35 2.12
CA PRO A 90 9.87 2.58 2.91
C PRO A 90 8.52 3.09 3.42
N ASP A 91 8.49 3.47 4.70
CA ASP A 91 7.37 4.16 5.34
C ASP A 91 7.90 5.37 6.11
N ILE A 92 8.23 6.41 5.37
CA ILE A 92 8.89 7.62 5.84
C ILE A 92 8.21 8.86 5.28
N PRO A 93 8.36 10.04 5.88
CA PRO A 93 7.92 11.30 5.26
C PRO A 93 8.42 11.38 3.82
N THR A 94 7.51 11.61 2.89
CA THR A 94 7.81 11.51 1.46
C THR A 94 7.18 12.67 0.71
N ILE A 95 7.97 13.31 -0.16
CA ILE A 95 7.52 14.33 -1.10
C ILE A 95 8.05 13.95 -2.48
N ILE A 96 7.16 13.83 -3.46
CA ILE A 96 7.49 13.47 -4.84
C ILE A 96 6.85 14.50 -5.77
N ASN A 97 7.62 15.37 -6.38
CA ASN A 97 7.12 16.42 -7.28
C ASN A 97 5.95 17.23 -6.68
N GLY A 98 6.07 17.61 -5.40
CA GLY A 98 5.03 18.35 -4.68
C GLY A 98 3.88 17.48 -4.11
N PHE A 99 3.78 16.21 -4.47
CA PHE A 99 2.84 15.27 -3.89
C PHE A 99 3.39 14.72 -2.57
N SER A 100 2.68 14.95 -1.47
CA SER A 100 3.08 14.54 -0.11
C SER A 100 2.06 13.59 0.51
N PRO A 101 2.16 12.27 0.25
CA PRO A 101 1.27 11.30 0.85
C PRO A 101 1.50 11.19 2.36
N LYS A 102 0.41 11.01 3.10
CA LYS A 102 0.44 10.78 4.55
C LYS A 102 -0.32 9.50 4.88
N ASN A 103 0.19 8.73 5.85
CA ASN A 103 -0.58 7.65 6.43
C ASN A 103 -1.78 8.21 7.19
N PHE A 104 -2.83 7.41 7.35
CA PHE A 104 -4.04 7.82 8.06
C PHE A 104 -3.76 8.22 9.52
N SER A 105 -2.91 7.46 10.21
CA SER A 105 -2.44 7.75 11.57
C SER A 105 -1.46 8.92 11.67
N LYS A 106 -0.95 9.43 10.54
CA LYS A 106 0.14 10.41 10.44
C LYS A 106 1.48 9.94 11.03
N ASP A 107 1.59 8.66 11.40
CA ASP A 107 2.80 8.01 11.91
C ASP A 107 3.54 7.29 10.79
N TYR A 108 4.83 7.04 11.02
CA TYR A 108 5.70 6.30 10.11
C TYR A 108 6.41 5.17 10.84
N ASP A 109 6.60 4.04 10.15
CA ASP A 109 7.30 2.87 10.68
C ASP A 109 8.78 2.80 10.21
N GLY A 110 9.23 3.75 9.37
CA GLY A 110 10.55 3.73 8.74
C GLY A 110 10.62 2.73 7.60
N ALA A 111 10.43 1.47 7.89
CA ALA A 111 10.32 0.38 6.93
C ALA A 111 9.27 -0.62 7.41
N VAL A 112 8.48 -1.13 6.49
CA VAL A 112 7.41 -2.10 6.76
C VAL A 112 7.40 -3.17 5.68
N SER A 113 7.08 -4.42 6.02
CA SER A 113 6.93 -5.46 5.00
C SER A 113 5.71 -5.20 4.12
N ALA A 114 5.80 -5.53 2.83
CA ALA A 114 4.77 -5.24 1.83
C ALA A 114 3.40 -5.85 2.17
N ASP A 115 3.39 -7.07 2.74
CA ASP A 115 2.17 -7.70 3.26
C ASP A 115 1.53 -6.87 4.39
N LYS A 116 2.31 -6.45 5.38
CA LYS A 116 1.81 -5.61 6.48
C LYS A 116 1.37 -4.22 6.00
N ALA A 117 2.07 -3.65 5.01
CA ALA A 117 1.66 -2.40 4.38
C ALA A 117 0.28 -2.52 3.72
N LEU A 118 0.00 -3.66 3.05
CA LEU A 118 -1.30 -3.96 2.47
C LEU A 118 -2.37 -4.21 3.54
N ILE A 119 -2.08 -5.06 4.53
CA ILE A 119 -2.99 -5.39 5.65
C ILE A 119 -3.43 -4.11 6.39
N ARG A 120 -2.47 -3.24 6.72
CA ARG A 120 -2.73 -1.98 7.42
C ARG A 120 -3.17 -0.85 6.49
N SER A 121 -3.22 -1.11 5.19
CA SER A 121 -3.61 -0.12 4.18
C SER A 121 -2.78 1.16 4.18
N LEU A 122 -1.48 1.08 4.48
CA LEU A 122 -0.60 2.24 4.56
C LEU A 122 -0.52 2.97 3.22
N ASN A 123 -0.51 4.28 3.27
CA ASN A 123 -0.52 5.13 2.06
C ASN A 123 0.90 5.33 1.50
N VAL A 124 1.83 5.67 2.37
CA VAL A 124 3.20 5.99 1.95
C VAL A 124 3.90 4.79 1.31
N PRO A 125 3.88 3.58 1.91
CA PRO A 125 4.40 2.38 1.25
C PRO A 125 3.73 2.10 -0.09
N ALA A 126 2.40 2.27 -0.19
CA ALA A 126 1.67 2.05 -1.45
C ALA A 126 2.12 3.02 -2.56
N VAL A 127 2.40 4.28 -2.22
CA VAL A 127 2.94 5.27 -3.17
C VAL A 127 4.36 4.90 -3.61
N HIS A 128 5.23 4.46 -2.70
CA HIS A 128 6.56 3.96 -3.05
C HIS A 128 6.48 2.73 -3.97
N MET A 129 5.56 1.81 -3.69
CA MET A 129 5.29 0.65 -4.54
C MET A 129 4.81 1.07 -5.92
N LEU A 130 3.83 1.99 -6.02
CA LEU A 130 3.31 2.48 -7.30
C LEU A 130 4.39 3.22 -8.11
N ARG A 131 5.22 4.04 -7.47
CA ARG A 131 6.35 4.70 -8.11
C ARG A 131 7.33 3.70 -8.72
N ASN A 132 7.64 2.62 -7.99
CA ASN A 132 8.52 1.54 -8.45
C ASN A 132 7.89 0.73 -9.59
N TYR A 133 6.60 0.41 -9.50
CA TYR A 133 5.85 -0.32 -10.51
C TYR A 133 5.56 0.53 -11.75
N ARG A 134 5.46 1.85 -11.60
CA ARG A 134 5.03 2.90 -12.54
C ARG A 134 3.52 2.99 -12.67
N TYR A 135 2.99 4.21 -12.46
CA TYR A 135 1.54 4.44 -12.49
C TYR A 135 0.92 4.24 -13.88
N GLU A 136 1.68 4.46 -14.96
CA GLU A 136 1.22 4.22 -16.33
C GLU A 136 0.91 2.73 -16.57
N LYS A 137 1.79 1.88 -16.06
CA LYS A 137 1.63 0.44 -16.17
C LYS A 137 0.48 -0.06 -15.31
N PHE A 138 0.36 0.48 -14.10
CA PHE A 138 -0.75 0.16 -13.20
C PHE A 138 -2.10 0.61 -13.76
N HIS A 139 -2.16 1.79 -14.38
CA HIS A 139 -3.34 2.27 -15.08
C HIS A 139 -3.78 1.31 -16.20
N SER A 140 -2.83 0.84 -17.02
CA SER A 140 -3.11 -0.15 -18.07
C SER A 140 -3.63 -1.46 -17.50
N LEU A 141 -3.04 -1.95 -16.40
CA LEU A 141 -3.50 -3.14 -15.70
C LEU A 141 -4.97 -3.00 -15.24
N LEU A 142 -5.30 -1.90 -14.54
CA LEU A 142 -6.66 -1.66 -14.04
C LEU A 142 -7.69 -1.61 -15.18
N LYS A 143 -7.35 -0.95 -16.29
CA LYS A 143 -8.21 -0.94 -17.49
C LYS A 143 -8.39 -2.34 -18.07
N GLY A 144 -7.31 -3.10 -18.18
CA GLY A 144 -7.34 -4.48 -18.67
C GLY A 144 -8.16 -5.41 -17.77
N MET A 145 -8.19 -5.13 -16.47
CA MET A 145 -9.02 -5.87 -15.50
C MET A 145 -10.48 -5.40 -15.42
N GLY A 146 -10.87 -4.40 -16.23
CA GLY A 146 -12.28 -3.99 -16.36
C GLY A 146 -12.66 -2.71 -15.62
N MET A 147 -11.72 -1.89 -15.16
CA MET A 147 -12.04 -0.57 -14.58
C MET A 147 -12.38 0.42 -15.68
N THR A 148 -13.66 0.53 -16.02
CA THR A 148 -14.17 1.35 -17.14
C THR A 148 -14.15 2.84 -16.86
N SER A 149 -14.17 3.23 -15.60
CA SER A 149 -14.19 4.63 -15.14
C SER A 149 -12.86 5.37 -15.30
N LEU A 150 -11.76 4.69 -15.67
CA LEU A 150 -10.46 5.32 -15.97
C LEU A 150 -10.49 5.98 -17.37
N VAL A 151 -11.16 7.12 -17.48
CA VAL A 151 -11.36 7.82 -18.76
C VAL A 151 -10.22 8.77 -19.14
N PHE A 152 -9.42 9.22 -18.17
CA PHE A 152 -8.31 10.12 -18.40
C PHE A 152 -6.99 9.35 -18.63
N PRO A 153 -5.96 10.00 -19.23
CA PRO A 153 -4.64 9.40 -19.40
C PRO A 153 -3.94 9.19 -18.03
N PRO A 154 -2.94 8.29 -17.95
CA PRO A 154 -2.25 7.96 -16.71
C PRO A 154 -1.69 9.16 -15.93
N ASP A 155 -1.15 10.15 -16.64
CA ASP A 155 -0.53 11.34 -16.04
C ASP A 155 -1.54 12.21 -15.27
N HIS A 156 -2.83 12.16 -15.65
CA HIS A 156 -3.89 12.85 -14.93
C HIS A 156 -4.03 12.35 -13.48
N TYR A 157 -3.89 11.05 -13.29
CA TYR A 157 -4.00 10.41 -11.99
C TYR A 157 -2.67 10.39 -11.22
N GLY A 158 -1.57 10.17 -11.93
CA GLY A 158 -0.23 10.07 -11.35
C GLY A 158 -0.17 9.10 -10.16
N LEU A 159 0.59 9.47 -9.15
CA LEU A 159 0.73 8.66 -7.93
C LEU A 159 -0.52 8.68 -7.02
N SER A 160 -1.44 9.63 -7.22
CA SER A 160 -2.69 9.67 -6.47
C SER A 160 -3.64 8.54 -6.83
N LEU A 161 -3.43 7.87 -7.97
CA LEU A 161 -4.21 6.71 -8.44
C LEU A 161 -4.41 5.65 -7.35
N ILE A 162 -3.38 5.37 -6.54
CA ILE A 162 -3.43 4.33 -5.49
C ILE A 162 -4.08 4.80 -4.18
N LEU A 163 -4.40 6.09 -4.05
CA LEU A 163 -4.96 6.71 -2.85
C LEU A 163 -6.37 7.27 -3.06
N GLY A 164 -7.00 6.98 -4.20
CA GLY A 164 -8.34 7.45 -4.52
C GLY A 164 -8.37 8.68 -5.43
N GLY A 165 -7.25 8.99 -6.10
CA GLY A 165 -7.23 9.98 -7.19
C GLY A 165 -7.99 9.53 -8.43
N ALA A 166 -8.40 8.26 -8.51
CA ALA A 166 -9.31 7.73 -9.50
C ALA A 166 -10.66 7.41 -8.89
N GLU A 167 -11.71 7.55 -9.69
CA GLU A 167 -13.05 7.09 -9.37
C GLU A 167 -13.28 5.70 -9.95
N GLY A 168 -14.05 4.88 -9.25
CA GLY A 168 -14.50 3.55 -9.67
C GLY A 168 -15.97 3.36 -9.39
N THR A 169 -16.62 2.48 -10.14
CA THR A 169 -17.98 2.04 -9.84
C THR A 169 -17.94 0.81 -8.92
N LEU A 170 -18.97 0.62 -8.10
CA LEU A 170 -19.07 -0.58 -7.27
C LEU A 170 -19.14 -1.84 -8.15
N TRP A 171 -19.77 -1.70 -9.33
CA TRP A 171 -19.86 -2.73 -10.36
C TRP A 171 -18.48 -3.17 -10.87
N ASP A 172 -17.66 -2.25 -11.33
CA ASP A 172 -16.33 -2.55 -11.86
C ASP A 172 -15.44 -3.17 -10.77
N ILE A 173 -15.42 -2.56 -9.58
CA ILE A 173 -14.60 -3.03 -8.47
C ILE A 173 -15.00 -4.46 -8.06
N ALA A 174 -16.28 -4.74 -7.91
CA ALA A 174 -16.77 -6.10 -7.60
C ALA A 174 -16.37 -7.08 -8.72
N GLY A 175 -16.50 -6.69 -9.99
CA GLY A 175 -16.11 -7.49 -11.15
C GLY A 175 -14.62 -7.82 -11.16
N MET A 176 -13.77 -6.85 -10.85
CA MET A 176 -12.32 -7.04 -10.76
C MET A 176 -11.93 -8.03 -9.65
N TYR A 177 -12.52 -7.90 -8.46
CA TYR A 177 -12.28 -8.87 -7.36
C TYR A 177 -12.83 -10.26 -7.68
N ALA A 178 -14.02 -10.36 -8.29
CA ALA A 178 -14.57 -11.63 -8.77
C ALA A 178 -13.64 -12.27 -9.81
N SER A 179 -13.10 -11.50 -10.74
CA SER A 179 -12.15 -11.96 -11.75
C SER A 179 -10.88 -12.55 -11.15
N MET A 180 -10.31 -11.92 -10.10
CA MET A 180 -9.20 -12.53 -9.36
C MET A 180 -9.57 -13.90 -8.79
N GLY A 181 -10.73 -14.00 -8.13
CA GLY A 181 -11.22 -15.27 -7.58
C GLY A 181 -11.43 -16.32 -8.67
N ARG A 182 -12.04 -15.95 -9.78
CA ARG A 182 -12.34 -16.82 -10.93
C ARG A 182 -11.07 -17.34 -11.58
N THR A 183 -10.10 -16.47 -11.88
CA THR A 183 -8.79 -16.87 -12.41
C THR A 183 -8.10 -17.88 -11.50
N SER A 184 -8.16 -17.67 -10.16
CA SER A 184 -7.56 -18.59 -9.20
C SER A 184 -8.27 -19.96 -9.18
N LEU A 185 -9.57 -20.02 -9.41
CA LEU A 185 -10.35 -21.25 -9.44
C LEU A 185 -10.13 -22.00 -10.76
N ASN A 186 -10.33 -21.33 -11.88
CA ASN A 186 -10.29 -21.92 -13.21
C ASN A 186 -8.91 -22.42 -13.60
N TYR A 187 -7.86 -21.84 -13.02
CA TYR A 187 -6.48 -22.32 -13.18
C TYR A 187 -6.33 -23.84 -12.94
N PHE A 188 -7.12 -24.42 -12.06
CA PHE A 188 -7.09 -25.85 -11.75
C PHE A 188 -7.98 -26.70 -12.65
N GLU A 189 -8.92 -26.09 -13.34
CA GLU A 189 -9.84 -26.77 -14.24
C GLU A 189 -9.21 -27.09 -15.60
N HIS A 190 -8.13 -26.39 -15.96
CA HIS A 190 -7.43 -26.53 -17.22
C HIS A 190 -6.07 -27.28 -17.04
N PRO A 191 -6.01 -28.58 -17.36
CA PRO A 191 -4.73 -29.31 -17.35
C PRO A 191 -3.86 -28.93 -18.55
N GLY A 192 -2.55 -28.83 -18.35
CA GLY A 192 -1.63 -28.55 -19.43
C GLY A 192 -0.79 -27.27 -19.24
N LYS A 193 -0.28 -26.72 -20.34
CA LYS A 193 0.57 -25.51 -20.30
C LYS A 193 -0.25 -24.22 -20.28
N ASN A 194 -1.35 -24.20 -21.03
CA ASN A 194 -2.27 -23.07 -21.11
C ASN A 194 -3.36 -23.27 -20.05
N ARG A 195 -3.33 -22.46 -19.00
CA ARG A 195 -4.21 -22.61 -17.85
C ARG A 195 -5.10 -21.40 -17.60
N TYR A 196 -4.90 -20.33 -18.32
CA TYR A 196 -5.65 -19.10 -18.19
C TYR A 196 -6.67 -18.98 -19.29
N ASP A 197 -7.91 -18.67 -18.92
CA ASP A 197 -8.97 -18.36 -19.87
C ASP A 197 -9.10 -16.84 -19.97
N ARG A 198 -9.11 -16.30 -21.18
CA ARG A 198 -9.37 -14.87 -21.42
C ARG A 198 -10.68 -14.42 -20.82
N ASN A 199 -11.65 -15.32 -20.81
CA ASN A 199 -12.98 -15.06 -20.26
C ASN A 199 -13.01 -14.98 -18.73
N ASP A 200 -11.91 -15.28 -18.02
CA ASP A 200 -11.85 -15.08 -16.55
C ASP A 200 -11.98 -13.61 -16.17
N LEU A 201 -11.56 -12.72 -17.06
CA LEU A 201 -11.60 -11.28 -16.87
C LEU A 201 -12.80 -10.67 -17.62
N HIS A 202 -13.97 -10.81 -17.08
CA HIS A 202 -15.18 -10.20 -17.62
C HIS A 202 -15.92 -9.38 -16.57
N ALA A 203 -16.70 -8.40 -17.02
CA ALA A 203 -17.61 -7.65 -16.17
C ALA A 203 -18.64 -8.56 -15.52
N LEU A 204 -19.24 -8.12 -14.42
CA LEU A 204 -20.41 -8.76 -13.85
C LEU A 204 -21.55 -8.77 -14.87
N LYS A 205 -22.47 -9.71 -14.73
CA LYS A 205 -23.64 -9.84 -15.59
C LYS A 205 -24.91 -10.04 -14.76
N TYR A 206 -26.01 -9.51 -15.26
CA TYR A 206 -27.32 -9.82 -14.70
C TYR A 206 -27.70 -11.27 -14.99
N ILE A 207 -28.43 -11.89 -14.08
CA ILE A 207 -29.07 -13.18 -14.34
C ILE A 207 -30.19 -12.89 -15.37
N VAL A 208 -30.02 -13.42 -16.58
CA VAL A 208 -31.07 -13.36 -17.61
C VAL A 208 -31.84 -14.67 -17.54
N ASP A 209 -33.17 -14.60 -17.58
CA ASP A 209 -34.02 -15.79 -17.58
C ASP A 209 -33.51 -16.83 -18.58
N GLN A 210 -33.31 -18.05 -18.13
CA GLN A 210 -32.73 -19.16 -18.90
C GLN A 210 -33.48 -19.48 -20.22
N ALA A 211 -34.69 -18.95 -20.40
CA ALA A 211 -35.51 -19.16 -21.59
C ALA A 211 -34.96 -18.46 -22.86
N THR A 212 -34.08 -17.47 -22.74
CA THR A 212 -33.54 -16.67 -23.87
C THR A 212 -32.02 -16.76 -24.06
N SER A 213 -31.30 -17.30 -23.09
CA SER A 213 -29.87 -17.53 -23.23
C SER A 213 -29.59 -18.94 -23.75
N LYS A 214 -29.66 -19.14 -25.07
CA LYS A 214 -28.72 -20.06 -25.70
C LYS A 214 -27.35 -19.39 -25.49
N GLY A 215 -26.74 -19.64 -24.33
CA GLY A 215 -25.38 -19.29 -24.06
C GLY A 215 -24.56 -19.87 -25.21
N THR A 216 -23.87 -19.06 -25.91
CA THR A 216 -22.69 -19.53 -26.59
C THR A 216 -21.82 -20.08 -25.47
N ASP A 217 -21.76 -21.41 -25.34
CA ASP A 217 -20.65 -22.09 -24.67
C ASP A 217 -19.40 -21.67 -25.45
N ALA A 218 -18.88 -20.49 -25.10
CA ALA A 218 -17.64 -20.02 -25.65
C ALA A 218 -16.59 -21.04 -25.18
N THR A 219 -16.01 -21.75 -26.13
CA THR A 219 -14.88 -22.62 -25.83
C THR A 219 -13.81 -21.78 -25.14
N PRO A 220 -13.26 -22.26 -24.01
CA PRO A 220 -12.22 -21.50 -23.30
C PRO A 220 -11.07 -21.11 -24.22
N GLU A 221 -10.74 -19.83 -24.30
CA GLU A 221 -9.55 -19.33 -24.99
C GLU A 221 -8.36 -19.40 -24.04
N LEU A 222 -7.74 -20.59 -23.96
CA LEU A 222 -6.66 -20.87 -23.04
C LEU A 222 -5.34 -20.24 -23.46
N GLU A 223 -4.73 -19.52 -22.55
CA GLU A 223 -3.44 -18.84 -22.71
C GLU A 223 -2.41 -19.27 -21.67
N ASN A 224 -1.15 -18.94 -21.95
CA ASN A 224 -0.05 -19.16 -21.02
C ASN A 224 -0.01 -18.11 -19.90
N THR A 225 -0.63 -16.95 -20.10
CA THR A 225 -0.52 -15.78 -19.22
C THR A 225 -1.88 -15.10 -19.06
N SER A 226 -2.05 -14.47 -17.91
CA SER A 226 -3.16 -13.57 -17.60
C SER A 226 -2.59 -12.21 -17.19
N TRP A 227 -3.44 -11.21 -16.96
CA TRP A 227 -3.06 -9.93 -16.37
C TRP A 227 -2.41 -10.09 -14.99
N LEU A 228 -2.85 -11.06 -14.21
CA LEU A 228 -2.29 -11.47 -12.93
C LEU A 228 -2.25 -13.00 -12.89
N SER A 229 -1.12 -13.57 -12.48
CA SER A 229 -0.99 -15.02 -12.33
C SER A 229 -1.79 -15.54 -11.13
N ALA A 230 -2.18 -16.82 -11.20
CA ALA A 230 -2.86 -17.50 -10.10
C ALA A 230 -2.00 -17.48 -8.81
N SER A 231 -0.67 -17.55 -8.94
CA SER A 231 0.27 -17.47 -7.82
C SER A 231 0.26 -16.10 -7.12
N ALA A 232 0.27 -15.01 -7.89
CA ALA A 232 0.21 -13.65 -7.35
C ALA A 232 -1.16 -13.35 -6.71
N ILE A 233 -2.23 -13.78 -7.37
CA ILE A 233 -3.61 -13.70 -6.83
C ILE A 233 -3.72 -14.46 -5.51
N TYR A 234 -3.30 -15.73 -5.49
CA TYR A 234 -3.36 -16.56 -4.29
C TYR A 234 -2.63 -15.94 -3.09
N GLN A 235 -1.40 -15.45 -3.32
CA GLN A 235 -0.62 -14.78 -2.28
C GLN A 235 -1.33 -13.53 -1.78
N THR A 236 -1.88 -12.71 -2.68
CA THR A 236 -2.61 -11.49 -2.34
C THR A 236 -3.87 -11.79 -1.54
N LEU A 237 -4.69 -12.75 -1.99
CA LEU A 237 -5.91 -13.14 -1.28
C LEU A 237 -5.60 -13.69 0.12
N ASN A 238 -4.52 -14.46 0.29
CA ASN A 238 -4.11 -14.91 1.62
C ASN A 238 -3.70 -13.75 2.53
N VAL A 239 -2.93 -12.79 2.04
CA VAL A 239 -2.56 -11.58 2.81
C VAL A 239 -3.82 -10.81 3.23
N LEU A 240 -4.81 -10.69 2.36
CA LEU A 240 -6.06 -10.00 2.65
C LEU A 240 -6.93 -10.70 3.70
N THR A 241 -6.73 -11.98 3.98
CA THR A 241 -7.39 -12.65 5.11
C THR A 241 -6.88 -12.21 6.47
N GLU A 242 -5.68 -11.62 6.50
CA GLU A 242 -5.03 -11.14 7.73
C GLU A 242 -5.43 -9.69 8.09
N VAL A 243 -6.20 -9.02 7.26
CA VAL A 243 -6.75 -7.68 7.57
C VAL A 243 -7.60 -7.80 8.84
N TYR A 244 -7.34 -6.89 9.79
CA TYR A 244 -8.05 -6.88 11.07
C TYR A 244 -9.54 -6.61 10.86
N ARG A 245 -10.38 -7.50 11.37
CA ARG A 245 -11.84 -7.38 11.31
C ARG A 245 -12.37 -6.53 12.45
N PRO A 246 -13.30 -5.60 12.20
CA PRO A 246 -13.83 -4.73 13.25
C PRO A 246 -14.78 -5.47 14.20
N GLY A 247 -14.94 -4.93 15.42
CA GLY A 247 -15.95 -5.35 16.38
C GLY A 247 -15.87 -6.82 16.79
N GLU A 248 -17.01 -7.51 16.78
CA GLU A 248 -17.15 -8.91 17.16
C GLU A 248 -16.40 -9.87 16.24
N GLU A 249 -16.17 -9.47 14.99
CA GLU A 249 -15.40 -10.23 14.01
C GLU A 249 -13.88 -10.29 14.32
N SER A 250 -13.39 -9.52 15.26
CA SER A 250 -11.95 -9.43 15.57
C SER A 250 -11.31 -10.74 16.00
N GLY A 251 -12.07 -11.62 16.64
CA GLY A 251 -11.66 -12.95 17.11
C GLY A 251 -11.92 -14.09 16.13
N TRP A 252 -12.27 -13.83 14.88
CA TRP A 252 -12.78 -14.83 13.94
C TRP A 252 -11.94 -16.11 13.80
N LYS A 253 -10.60 -16.00 13.92
CA LYS A 253 -9.68 -17.15 13.80
C LYS A 253 -9.83 -18.18 14.93
N HIS A 254 -10.46 -17.80 16.03
CA HIS A 254 -10.66 -18.65 17.20
C HIS A 254 -12.00 -19.38 17.19
N PHE A 255 -12.85 -19.14 16.19
CA PHE A 255 -14.15 -19.78 16.07
C PHE A 255 -14.12 -20.85 14.98
N ASP A 256 -14.43 -22.08 15.37
CA ASP A 256 -14.64 -23.19 14.43
C ASP A 256 -15.80 -22.84 13.49
N GLY A 257 -15.56 -22.93 12.19
CA GLY A 257 -16.57 -22.57 11.16
C GLY A 257 -16.59 -21.11 10.74
N ALA A 258 -15.72 -20.26 11.28
CA ALA A 258 -15.60 -18.89 10.80
C ALA A 258 -15.14 -18.84 9.34
N LYS A 259 -15.85 -18.06 8.52
CA LYS A 259 -15.57 -17.94 7.08
C LYS A 259 -14.23 -17.23 6.85
N LYS A 260 -13.39 -17.86 6.05
CA LYS A 260 -12.16 -17.22 5.55
C LYS A 260 -12.54 -16.29 4.39
N ILE A 261 -12.34 -14.99 4.57
CA ILE A 261 -12.69 -13.94 3.61
C ILE A 261 -11.45 -13.11 3.35
N ALA A 262 -11.03 -12.99 2.10
CA ALA A 262 -10.06 -11.98 1.69
C ALA A 262 -10.81 -10.66 1.49
N TRP A 263 -10.41 -9.60 2.18
CA TRP A 263 -11.17 -8.36 2.13
C TRP A 263 -10.30 -7.10 2.21
N LYS A 264 -10.85 -6.01 1.69
CA LYS A 264 -10.17 -4.72 1.66
C LYS A 264 -11.15 -3.58 1.86
N THR A 265 -10.71 -2.55 2.58
CA THR A 265 -11.41 -1.29 2.71
C THR A 265 -10.83 -0.21 1.82
N GLY A 266 -11.68 0.73 1.44
CA GLY A 266 -11.32 2.02 0.88
C GLY A 266 -11.96 3.15 1.70
N THR A 267 -11.23 4.23 1.90
CA THR A 267 -11.75 5.49 2.46
C THR A 267 -11.22 6.61 1.62
N SER A 268 -12.10 7.44 1.07
CA SER A 268 -11.68 8.57 0.25
C SER A 268 -11.23 9.75 1.12
N PHE A 269 -10.45 10.64 0.51
CA PHE A 269 -10.06 11.89 1.16
C PHE A 269 -11.30 12.72 1.54
N GLY A 270 -11.29 13.24 2.76
CA GLY A 270 -12.43 14.01 3.30
C GLY A 270 -13.59 13.16 3.81
N PHE A 271 -13.39 11.82 3.99
CA PHE A 271 -14.40 10.92 4.55
C PHE A 271 -15.74 10.96 3.77
N ARG A 272 -15.67 10.89 2.44
CA ARG A 272 -16.84 10.96 1.55
C ARG A 272 -17.35 9.58 1.18
N ASP A 273 -16.42 8.63 0.99
CA ASP A 273 -16.71 7.30 0.50
C ASP A 273 -16.07 6.25 1.42
N GLY A 274 -16.87 5.36 1.93
CA GLY A 274 -16.46 4.17 2.67
C GLY A 274 -16.75 2.92 1.83
N TRP A 275 -15.70 2.14 1.51
CA TRP A 275 -15.77 0.90 0.76
C TRP A 275 -15.39 -0.28 1.60
N ALA A 276 -16.04 -1.41 1.37
CA ALA A 276 -15.53 -2.72 1.76
C ALA A 276 -15.85 -3.74 0.68
N VAL A 277 -14.84 -4.50 0.27
CA VAL A 277 -15.00 -5.58 -0.70
C VAL A 277 -14.36 -6.83 -0.13
N GLY A 278 -15.12 -7.92 -0.11
CA GLY A 278 -14.68 -9.22 0.32
C GLY A 278 -14.88 -10.26 -0.78
N VAL A 279 -13.96 -11.23 -0.85
CA VAL A 279 -14.04 -12.34 -1.79
C VAL A 279 -13.75 -13.67 -1.12
N THR A 280 -14.56 -14.66 -1.47
CA THR A 280 -14.38 -16.08 -1.17
C THR A 280 -14.33 -16.85 -2.49
N PRO A 281 -14.07 -18.15 -2.50
CA PRO A 281 -14.16 -18.93 -3.73
C PRO A 281 -15.55 -18.93 -4.39
N SER A 282 -16.61 -18.66 -3.62
CA SER A 282 -17.98 -18.68 -4.15
C SER A 282 -18.54 -17.29 -4.44
N TYR A 283 -18.23 -16.31 -3.58
CA TYR A 283 -18.91 -15.02 -3.61
C TYR A 283 -17.95 -13.84 -3.54
N VAL A 284 -18.28 -12.78 -4.27
CA VAL A 284 -17.81 -11.43 -4.01
C VAL A 284 -18.94 -10.62 -3.39
N VAL A 285 -18.64 -9.91 -2.31
CA VAL A 285 -19.52 -8.92 -1.69
C VAL A 285 -18.84 -7.60 -1.72
N ALA A 286 -19.45 -6.62 -2.37
CA ALA A 286 -18.95 -5.26 -2.44
C ALA A 286 -19.99 -4.30 -1.89
N VAL A 287 -19.57 -3.41 -0.99
CA VAL A 287 -20.44 -2.41 -0.38
C VAL A 287 -19.79 -1.03 -0.43
N TRP A 288 -20.64 -0.03 -0.57
CA TRP A 288 -20.29 1.37 -0.45
C TRP A 288 -21.23 2.06 0.54
N VAL A 289 -20.69 2.95 1.37
CA VAL A 289 -21.43 3.76 2.35
C VAL A 289 -20.96 5.20 2.25
N GLY A 290 -21.91 6.15 2.27
CA GLY A 290 -21.59 7.56 2.16
C GLY A 290 -22.83 8.43 1.98
N ASN A 291 -22.62 9.57 1.33
CA ASN A 291 -23.71 10.43 0.90
C ASN A 291 -23.69 10.58 -0.63
N ALA A 292 -24.86 10.41 -1.27
CA ALA A 292 -24.99 10.54 -2.73
C ALA A 292 -24.53 11.93 -3.20
N SER A 293 -24.70 12.95 -2.36
CA SER A 293 -24.22 14.32 -2.59
C SER A 293 -22.69 14.47 -2.59
N GLY A 294 -21.96 13.48 -2.12
CA GLY A 294 -20.51 13.55 -1.90
C GLY A 294 -20.09 14.29 -0.62
N GLU A 295 -21.05 14.58 0.28
CA GLU A 295 -20.73 15.20 1.55
C GLU A 295 -20.00 14.22 2.47
N GLY A 296 -18.80 14.60 2.95
CA GLY A 296 -18.02 13.80 3.88
C GLY A 296 -18.48 13.93 5.33
N ARG A 297 -18.27 12.88 6.11
CA ARG A 297 -18.58 12.87 7.55
C ARG A 297 -17.42 12.29 8.36
N PRO A 298 -17.03 12.90 9.49
CA PRO A 298 -16.07 12.29 10.39
C PRO A 298 -16.53 10.89 10.81
N GLY A 299 -15.62 9.90 10.78
CA GLY A 299 -15.94 8.51 11.09
C GLY A 299 -16.54 7.70 9.93
N LEU A 300 -16.81 8.31 8.75
CA LEU A 300 -17.16 7.58 7.55
C LEU A 300 -15.90 6.95 6.96
N THR A 301 -15.51 5.83 7.53
CA THR A 301 -14.37 5.03 7.04
C THR A 301 -14.85 3.71 6.46
N GLY A 302 -14.05 3.11 5.57
CA GLY A 302 -14.35 1.77 5.07
C GLY A 302 -14.41 0.74 6.21
N THR A 303 -13.59 0.90 7.25
CA THR A 303 -13.55 -0.05 8.37
C THR A 303 -14.75 0.08 9.29
N ASP A 304 -15.15 1.30 9.66
CA ASP A 304 -16.20 1.50 10.65
C ASP A 304 -17.59 1.55 10.02
N ALA A 305 -17.70 2.10 8.80
CA ALA A 305 -19.00 2.30 8.15
C ALA A 305 -19.34 1.19 7.14
N ALA A 306 -18.39 0.68 6.35
CA ALA A 306 -18.69 -0.26 5.27
C ALA A 306 -18.40 -1.73 5.65
N ALA A 307 -17.32 -2.02 6.37
CA ALA A 307 -16.96 -3.40 6.68
C ALA A 307 -18.01 -4.15 7.49
N PRO A 308 -18.67 -3.58 8.53
CA PRO A 308 -19.73 -4.29 9.24
C PRO A 308 -20.87 -4.72 8.31
N LEU A 309 -21.30 -3.83 7.38
CA LEU A 309 -22.32 -4.17 6.38
C LEU A 309 -21.89 -5.35 5.49
N MET A 310 -20.65 -5.35 5.03
CA MET A 310 -20.11 -6.44 4.21
C MET A 310 -20.13 -7.78 4.98
N PHE A 311 -19.68 -7.78 6.25
CA PHE A 311 -19.70 -9.01 7.07
C PHE A 311 -21.10 -9.48 7.41
N ASP A 312 -22.05 -8.57 7.69
CA ASP A 312 -23.46 -8.91 7.91
C ASP A 312 -24.04 -9.62 6.67
N ILE A 313 -23.70 -9.15 5.45
CA ILE A 313 -24.10 -9.81 4.20
C ILE A 313 -23.40 -11.17 4.05
N PHE A 314 -22.10 -11.27 4.31
CA PHE A 314 -21.40 -12.57 4.27
C PHE A 314 -21.98 -13.59 5.27
N SER A 315 -22.55 -13.15 6.38
CA SER A 315 -23.20 -14.04 7.35
C SER A 315 -24.39 -14.81 6.73
N GLN A 316 -25.05 -14.23 5.75
CA GLN A 316 -26.20 -14.82 5.04
C GLN A 316 -25.80 -15.77 3.90
N LEU A 317 -24.53 -15.82 3.52
CA LEU A 317 -24.03 -16.65 2.44
C LEU A 317 -23.45 -17.95 2.97
N GLU A 318 -23.41 -18.98 2.14
CA GLU A 318 -22.80 -20.25 2.52
C GLU A 318 -21.26 -20.14 2.59
N GLY A 319 -20.65 -20.87 3.51
CA GLY A 319 -19.21 -21.04 3.57
C GLY A 319 -18.74 -22.14 2.60
N GLY A 320 -17.43 -22.15 2.31
CA GLY A 320 -16.84 -23.17 1.44
C GLY A 320 -15.34 -23.34 1.71
N ALA A 321 -14.72 -24.25 0.94
CA ALA A 321 -13.27 -24.43 0.95
C ALA A 321 -12.57 -23.13 0.49
N TRP A 322 -11.32 -22.96 0.94
CA TRP A 322 -10.50 -21.82 0.51
C TRP A 322 -9.86 -22.08 -0.86
N PHE A 323 -9.34 -21.03 -1.49
CA PHE A 323 -8.59 -21.12 -2.74
C PHE A 323 -7.40 -22.09 -2.60
N GLN A 324 -7.19 -22.90 -3.63
CA GLN A 324 -6.08 -23.84 -3.67
C GLN A 324 -4.79 -23.13 -4.07
N MET A 325 -3.66 -23.53 -3.48
CA MET A 325 -2.34 -23.01 -3.80
C MET A 325 -1.85 -23.50 -5.16
N PRO A 326 -1.54 -22.63 -6.13
CA PRO A 326 -1.09 -23.01 -7.48
C PRO A 326 0.40 -23.39 -7.48
N ARG A 327 0.73 -24.52 -6.86
CA ARG A 327 2.13 -24.97 -6.65
C ARG A 327 2.94 -25.08 -7.94
N MET A 328 2.30 -25.32 -9.07
CA MET A 328 3.00 -25.44 -10.36
C MET A 328 3.56 -24.12 -10.89
N GLU A 329 3.11 -22.98 -10.36
CA GLU A 329 3.63 -21.64 -10.68
C GLU A 329 4.45 -21.04 -9.53
N MET A 330 4.69 -21.81 -8.49
CA MET A 330 5.40 -21.32 -7.31
C MET A 330 6.65 -22.16 -7.06
N GLU A 331 7.65 -21.46 -6.53
CA GLU A 331 8.92 -22.07 -6.10
C GLU A 331 9.22 -21.72 -4.64
N GLN A 332 9.91 -22.60 -3.97
CA GLN A 332 10.44 -22.30 -2.64
C GLN A 332 11.81 -21.64 -2.77
N ILE A 333 11.96 -20.48 -2.16
CA ILE A 333 13.25 -19.79 -2.10
C ILE A 333 13.56 -19.38 -0.67
N THR A 334 14.85 -19.19 -0.40
CA THR A 334 15.31 -18.61 0.86
C THR A 334 15.33 -17.08 0.74
N VAL A 335 14.82 -16.43 1.77
CA VAL A 335 14.79 -14.98 1.90
C VAL A 335 15.44 -14.54 3.20
N CYS A 336 15.97 -13.33 3.21
CA CYS A 336 16.43 -12.71 4.44
C CYS A 336 15.25 -12.46 5.37
N SER A 337 15.28 -12.98 6.60
CA SER A 337 14.18 -12.84 7.56
C SER A 337 13.88 -11.38 7.94
N LEU A 338 14.88 -10.50 7.89
CA LEU A 338 14.72 -9.08 8.24
C LEU A 338 14.19 -8.23 7.09
N SER A 339 14.66 -8.47 5.86
CA SER A 339 14.26 -7.63 4.71
C SER A 339 13.17 -8.24 3.84
N GLY A 340 12.88 -9.54 3.97
CA GLY A 340 11.99 -10.27 3.09
C GLY A 340 12.44 -10.35 1.62
N GLN A 341 13.64 -9.87 1.29
CA GLN A 341 14.27 -9.99 -0.03
C GLN A 341 15.01 -11.33 -0.16
N ARG A 342 15.34 -11.75 -1.39
CA ARG A 342 16.17 -12.95 -1.58
C ARG A 342 17.44 -12.84 -0.73
N ASN A 343 17.78 -13.93 -0.04
CA ASN A 343 18.97 -13.92 0.81
C ASN A 343 20.25 -13.79 -0.02
N THR A 344 21.28 -13.30 0.63
CA THR A 344 22.67 -13.30 0.16
C THR A 344 23.51 -14.09 1.15
N SER A 345 24.74 -14.42 0.78
CA SER A 345 25.68 -15.15 1.66
C SER A 345 25.99 -14.44 2.97
N ILE A 346 25.67 -13.14 3.06
CA ILE A 346 25.91 -12.32 4.26
C ILE A 346 24.66 -12.13 5.11
N CYS A 347 23.51 -12.73 4.77
CA CYS A 347 22.33 -12.67 5.63
C CYS A 347 22.45 -13.65 6.78
N ASP A 348 22.36 -13.16 8.02
CA ASP A 348 22.53 -13.96 9.23
C ASP A 348 21.35 -14.90 9.50
N GLN A 349 20.14 -14.47 9.12
CA GLN A 349 18.91 -15.21 9.33
C GLN A 349 18.11 -15.29 8.03
N VAL A 350 17.62 -16.48 7.74
CA VAL A 350 16.87 -16.76 6.52
C VAL A 350 15.61 -17.55 6.81
N ASP A 351 14.56 -17.25 6.06
CA ASP A 351 13.30 -17.99 6.02
C ASP A 351 13.12 -18.64 4.66
N THR A 352 12.32 -19.69 4.59
CA THR A 352 11.90 -20.31 3.34
C THR A 352 10.46 -19.91 3.03
N VAL A 353 10.23 -19.34 1.85
CA VAL A 353 8.91 -18.87 1.42
C VAL A 353 8.56 -19.39 0.02
N TRP A 354 7.27 -19.56 -0.21
CA TRP A 354 6.76 -19.81 -1.55
C TRP A 354 6.57 -18.47 -2.28
N VAL A 355 7.07 -18.39 -3.52
CA VAL A 355 6.95 -17.20 -4.38
C VAL A 355 6.52 -17.61 -5.77
N SER A 356 5.99 -16.67 -6.57
CA SER A 356 5.81 -16.89 -8.01
C SER A 356 7.16 -17.19 -8.67
N ARG A 357 7.18 -17.87 -9.81
CA ARG A 357 8.46 -18.16 -10.52
C ARG A 357 9.27 -16.90 -10.83
N ARG A 358 8.62 -15.80 -11.18
CA ARG A 358 9.31 -14.51 -11.38
C ARG A 358 9.87 -13.94 -10.09
N GLY A 359 9.34 -14.32 -8.94
CA GLY A 359 9.90 -13.96 -7.64
C GLY A 359 11.33 -14.46 -7.43
N MET A 360 11.75 -15.51 -8.15
CA MET A 360 13.14 -16.00 -8.15
C MET A 360 14.13 -14.97 -8.74
N GLU A 361 13.66 -14.07 -9.59
CA GLU A 361 14.45 -12.99 -10.21
C GLU A 361 14.43 -11.69 -9.40
N SER A 362 13.71 -11.67 -8.27
CA SER A 362 13.62 -10.49 -7.39
C SER A 362 15.00 -10.06 -6.88
N PHE A 363 15.09 -8.79 -6.47
CA PHE A 363 16.35 -8.24 -5.98
C PHE A 363 16.86 -8.97 -4.73
N PRO A 364 18.17 -9.26 -4.64
CA PRO A 364 18.78 -9.81 -3.43
C PRO A 364 18.77 -8.78 -2.30
N CYS A 365 18.96 -9.25 -1.07
CA CYS A 365 18.99 -8.40 0.11
C CYS A 365 20.04 -7.30 -0.01
N SER A 366 19.59 -6.06 -0.02
CA SER A 366 20.45 -4.88 -0.13
C SER A 366 20.78 -4.24 1.22
N TYR A 367 20.16 -4.71 2.30
CA TYR A 367 20.30 -4.13 3.63
C TYR A 367 21.44 -4.72 4.45
N HIS A 368 21.78 -6.00 4.27
CA HIS A 368 22.94 -6.57 4.93
C HIS A 368 24.23 -6.05 4.29
N LYS A 369 25.16 -5.66 5.15
CA LYS A 369 26.50 -5.17 4.77
C LYS A 369 27.53 -5.85 5.66
N ILE A 370 28.72 -6.12 5.12
CA ILE A 370 29.86 -6.49 5.95
C ILE A 370 30.42 -5.22 6.57
N ILE A 371 30.46 -5.20 7.88
CA ILE A 371 31.00 -4.10 8.67
C ILE A 371 32.25 -4.60 9.38
N HIS A 372 33.34 -3.85 9.27
CA HIS A 372 34.59 -4.11 9.94
C HIS A 372 34.51 -3.55 11.36
N THR A 373 34.67 -4.42 12.34
CA THR A 373 34.53 -4.04 13.75
C THR A 373 35.71 -4.54 14.59
N THR A 374 35.81 -3.99 15.79
CA THR A 374 36.62 -4.59 16.86
C THR A 374 36.07 -5.96 17.22
N ALA A 375 36.89 -6.84 17.85
CA ALA A 375 36.49 -8.18 18.23
C ALA A 375 35.24 -8.21 19.14
N ASP A 376 35.06 -7.21 19.99
CA ASP A 376 33.87 -7.06 20.88
C ASP A 376 32.66 -6.42 20.16
N ARG A 377 32.79 -6.08 18.86
CA ARG A 377 31.75 -5.47 18.00
C ARG A 377 31.21 -4.13 18.48
N LYS A 378 31.96 -3.40 19.33
CA LYS A 378 31.50 -2.11 19.86
C LYS A 378 31.86 -0.93 18.95
N TYR A 379 32.92 -1.06 18.16
CA TYR A 379 33.41 0.02 17.31
C TYR A 379 33.66 -0.48 15.90
N ARG A 380 33.38 0.37 14.92
CA ARG A 380 33.87 0.19 13.55
C ARG A 380 35.33 0.56 13.47
N VAL A 381 36.07 -0.17 12.64
CA VAL A 381 37.50 0.01 12.40
C VAL A 381 37.80 -0.19 10.91
N HIS A 382 38.96 0.24 10.44
CA HIS A 382 39.48 -0.05 9.11
C HIS A 382 40.98 -0.30 9.15
N SER A 383 41.60 -0.64 8.03
CA SER A 383 43.00 -1.08 7.95
C SER A 383 44.04 -0.03 8.38
N GLU A 384 43.68 1.24 8.42
CA GLU A 384 44.62 2.32 8.86
C GLU A 384 44.66 2.48 10.38
N CYS A 385 43.61 2.04 11.10
CA CYS A 385 43.53 2.18 12.55
C CYS A 385 43.51 0.83 13.30
N GLN A 386 43.44 -0.29 12.59
CA GLN A 386 43.41 -1.64 13.18
C GLN A 386 44.19 -2.62 12.31
N GLU A 387 45.02 -3.45 12.91
CA GLU A 387 45.67 -4.57 12.22
C GLU A 387 44.64 -5.52 11.62
N ILE A 388 44.82 -5.92 10.36
CA ILE A 388 43.83 -6.67 9.57
C ILE A 388 43.45 -7.99 10.22
N ASP A 389 44.38 -8.65 10.88
CA ASP A 389 44.18 -9.92 11.60
C ASP A 389 43.31 -9.79 12.86
N LYS A 390 43.15 -8.57 13.37
CA LYS A 390 42.31 -8.22 14.54
C LYS A 390 40.97 -7.62 14.15
N VAL A 391 40.69 -7.47 12.84
CA VAL A 391 39.42 -6.95 12.34
C VAL A 391 38.39 -8.07 12.27
N ALA A 392 37.24 -7.87 12.92
CA ALA A 392 36.12 -8.78 12.81
C ALA A 392 35.19 -8.33 11.67
N ASN A 393 35.03 -9.19 10.65
CA ASN A 393 34.05 -9.00 9.57
C ASN A 393 32.68 -9.46 10.04
N THR A 394 31.80 -8.52 10.32
CA THR A 394 30.48 -8.81 10.89
C THR A 394 29.38 -8.43 9.91
N SER A 395 28.45 -9.35 9.66
CA SER A 395 27.22 -9.00 8.96
C SER A 395 26.38 -8.05 9.81
N TRP A 396 25.83 -7.03 9.17
CA TRP A 396 25.01 -6.04 9.84
C TRP A 396 23.84 -5.62 8.98
N PHE A 397 22.64 -5.61 9.57
CA PHE A 397 21.44 -5.11 8.89
C PHE A 397 21.37 -3.60 9.01
N VAL A 398 21.49 -2.89 7.87
CA VAL A 398 21.63 -1.44 7.81
C VAL A 398 20.50 -0.84 7.00
N LEU A 399 19.61 -0.09 7.64
CA LEU A 399 18.60 0.74 6.97
C LEU A 399 19.20 2.09 6.54
N PRO A 400 18.67 2.74 5.48
CA PRO A 400 18.95 4.14 5.21
C PRO A 400 18.65 5.04 6.43
N PRO A 401 19.36 6.17 6.64
CA PRO A 401 19.23 6.96 7.87
C PRO A 401 17.81 7.37 8.22
N THR A 402 17.03 7.87 7.26
CA THR A 402 15.64 8.25 7.48
C THR A 402 14.78 7.04 7.87
N GLN A 403 14.93 5.90 7.18
CA GLN A 403 14.20 4.68 7.55
C GLN A 403 14.61 4.19 8.94
N GLU A 404 15.90 4.19 9.25
CA GLU A 404 16.43 3.79 10.55
C GLU A 404 15.85 4.64 11.68
N HIS A 405 15.80 5.96 11.49
CA HIS A 405 15.28 6.89 12.50
C HIS A 405 13.87 6.50 12.96
N PHE A 406 12.93 6.34 12.03
CA PHE A 406 11.55 5.95 12.35
C PHE A 406 11.45 4.48 12.78
N PHE A 407 12.22 3.59 12.18
CA PHE A 407 12.18 2.15 12.48
C PHE A 407 12.61 1.84 13.92
N ARG A 408 13.65 2.48 14.42
CA ARG A 408 14.18 2.29 15.78
C ARG A 408 13.15 2.58 16.86
N THR A 409 12.29 3.57 16.67
CA THR A 409 11.29 3.97 17.65
C THR A 409 10.26 2.87 17.92
N LYS A 410 10.02 2.01 16.94
CA LYS A 410 9.02 0.94 16.99
C LYS A 410 9.63 -0.47 17.08
N ASN A 411 10.93 -0.62 16.85
CA ASN A 411 11.63 -1.91 16.83
C ASN A 411 12.84 -1.90 17.79
N GLN A 412 12.60 -2.23 19.03
CA GLN A 412 13.62 -2.21 20.09
C GLN A 412 14.77 -3.21 19.86
N THR A 413 14.56 -4.23 19.04
CA THR A 413 15.57 -5.23 18.70
C THR A 413 16.51 -4.79 17.58
N TYR A 414 16.23 -3.67 16.91
CA TYR A 414 17.08 -3.13 15.87
C TYR A 414 18.44 -2.70 16.45
N ARG A 415 19.52 -3.15 15.82
CA ARG A 415 20.89 -2.81 16.19
C ARG A 415 21.40 -1.69 15.30
N PRO A 416 21.54 -0.45 15.80
CA PRO A 416 22.16 0.62 15.03
C PRO A 416 23.63 0.30 14.76
N LEU A 417 24.19 0.90 13.71
CA LEU A 417 25.61 0.79 13.40
C LEU A 417 26.45 1.25 14.59
N PRO A 418 27.49 0.48 15.00
CA PRO A 418 28.41 0.94 16.02
C PRO A 418 29.19 2.18 15.54
N PRO A 419 29.56 3.10 16.43
CA PRO A 419 30.38 4.23 16.07
C PRO A 419 31.78 3.79 15.61
N TYR A 420 32.47 4.65 14.89
CA TYR A 420 33.90 4.43 14.66
C TYR A 420 34.71 4.58 15.96
N ARG A 421 35.79 3.84 16.07
CA ARG A 421 36.75 4.03 17.16
C ARG A 421 37.40 5.40 17.00
N LYS A 422 37.65 6.10 18.12
CA LYS A 422 38.10 7.51 18.11
C LYS A 422 39.41 7.81 17.37
N ASP A 423 40.24 6.80 17.22
CA ASP A 423 41.53 6.88 16.49
C ASP A 423 41.42 6.48 15.01
N CYS A 424 40.19 6.18 14.54
CA CYS A 424 39.92 5.87 13.15
C CYS A 424 39.33 7.11 12.46
N ASP A 425 39.96 7.58 11.39
CA ASP A 425 39.35 8.60 10.54
C ASP A 425 38.08 8.07 9.86
N VAL A 426 37.06 8.92 9.79
CA VAL A 426 35.75 8.49 9.28
C VAL A 426 35.74 8.57 7.76
N SER A 427 36.01 7.45 7.10
CA SER A 427 35.77 7.29 5.66
C SER A 427 34.73 6.18 5.44
N SER A 428 33.44 6.50 5.52
CA SER A 428 32.39 5.50 5.34
C SER A 428 31.61 5.73 4.05
N PRO A 429 31.42 4.68 3.21
CA PRO A 429 30.48 4.76 2.10
C PRO A 429 29.02 4.73 2.56
N LEU A 430 28.77 4.52 3.86
CA LEU A 430 27.42 4.50 4.43
C LEU A 430 27.04 5.90 4.90
N LEU A 431 25.95 6.42 4.37
CA LEU A 431 25.40 7.71 4.76
C LEU A 431 25.19 7.79 6.28
N SER A 432 25.76 8.79 6.92
CA SER A 432 25.58 9.09 8.34
C SER A 432 24.29 9.84 8.63
N MET A 433 23.81 10.62 7.65
CA MET A 433 22.65 11.50 7.75
C MET A 433 21.85 11.52 6.45
N ASP A 434 20.63 12.02 6.52
CA ASP A 434 19.71 12.16 5.37
C ASP A 434 18.75 13.33 5.65
N LEU A 435 18.41 14.09 4.61
CA LEU A 435 17.49 15.22 4.71
C LEU A 435 16.05 14.73 4.58
N VAL A 436 15.24 14.96 5.60
CA VAL A 436 13.81 14.64 5.60
C VAL A 436 13.04 15.69 4.80
N TYR A 437 13.38 16.97 5.01
CA TYR A 437 12.81 18.10 4.29
C TYR A 437 13.81 19.27 4.18
N PRO A 438 13.90 19.94 3.01
CA PRO A 438 13.29 19.58 1.73
C PRO A 438 13.96 18.33 1.14
N LYS A 439 13.21 17.52 0.39
CA LYS A 439 13.79 16.36 -0.31
C LYS A 439 14.60 16.80 -1.54
N PRO A 440 15.63 16.01 -1.95
CA PRO A 440 16.43 16.31 -3.12
C PRO A 440 15.61 16.62 -4.36
N GLY A 441 15.92 17.72 -5.05
CA GLY A 441 15.21 18.16 -6.24
C GLY A 441 13.76 18.61 -6.01
N SER A 442 13.34 18.79 -4.76
CA SER A 442 11.98 19.26 -4.48
C SER A 442 11.80 20.74 -4.82
N ARG A 443 10.58 21.09 -5.17
CA ARG A 443 10.11 22.46 -5.33
C ARG A 443 9.37 22.84 -4.07
N ILE A 444 9.82 23.87 -3.36
CA ILE A 444 9.19 24.31 -2.12
C ILE A 444 8.57 25.69 -2.30
N PHE A 445 7.50 25.92 -1.56
CA PHE A 445 6.84 27.21 -1.50
C PHE A 445 6.99 27.78 -0.08
N ILE A 446 7.48 29.01 0.03
CA ILE A 446 7.60 29.73 1.29
C ILE A 446 6.44 30.73 1.38
N PRO A 447 5.40 30.49 2.21
CA PRO A 447 4.26 31.40 2.30
C PRO A 447 4.65 32.74 2.91
N ARG A 448 3.91 33.80 2.62
CA ARG A 448 4.02 35.07 3.38
C ARG A 448 3.20 34.96 4.65
N GLU A 449 3.73 35.51 5.73
CA GLU A 449 2.98 35.70 6.95
C GLU A 449 1.93 36.80 6.78
N LEU A 450 0.96 36.84 7.69
CA LEU A 450 -0.14 37.82 7.63
C LEU A 450 0.34 39.28 7.71
N ASP A 451 1.54 39.53 8.26
CA ASP A 451 2.21 40.82 8.32
C ASP A 451 2.97 41.21 7.03
N GLY A 452 2.89 40.36 6.00
CA GLY A 452 3.52 40.57 4.69
C GLY A 452 4.99 40.15 4.62
N LYS A 453 5.61 39.70 5.72
CA LYS A 453 6.98 39.18 5.71
C LYS A 453 7.06 37.82 5.05
N SER A 454 8.22 37.47 4.52
CA SER A 454 8.52 36.11 4.08
C SER A 454 8.46 35.16 5.25
N GLY A 455 7.65 34.10 5.16
CA GLY A 455 7.67 33.00 6.10
C GLY A 455 9.00 32.22 6.04
N ARG A 456 9.08 31.14 6.79
CA ARG A 456 10.27 30.28 6.82
C ARG A 456 9.94 28.87 6.42
N ALA A 457 10.87 28.19 5.79
CA ALA A 457 10.82 26.75 5.61
C ALA A 457 11.66 26.08 6.71
N VAL A 458 11.10 25.10 7.38
CA VAL A 458 11.82 24.34 8.41
C VAL A 458 12.51 23.15 7.74
N CYS A 459 13.84 23.19 7.64
CA CYS A 459 14.62 22.03 7.23
C CYS A 459 14.66 21.00 8.34
N GLU A 460 14.53 19.74 7.99
CA GLU A 460 14.58 18.62 8.92
C GLU A 460 15.57 17.57 8.42
N LEU A 461 16.58 17.26 9.25
CA LEU A 461 17.60 16.26 8.97
C LEU A 461 17.60 15.18 10.05
N VAL A 462 17.82 13.96 9.66
CA VAL A 462 18.06 12.84 10.57
C VAL A 462 19.53 12.40 10.51
N HIS A 463 20.09 12.12 11.67
CA HIS A 463 21.46 11.62 11.79
C HIS A 463 21.46 10.30 12.59
N ARG A 464 22.29 9.32 12.18
CA ARG A 464 22.41 8.02 12.88
C ARG A 464 22.85 8.17 14.34
N ASN A 465 23.76 9.13 14.58
CA ASN A 465 24.15 9.52 15.94
C ASN A 465 23.39 10.79 16.34
N PRO A 466 22.40 10.72 17.23
CA PRO A 466 21.59 11.89 17.59
C PRO A 466 22.35 12.94 18.42
N ASN A 467 23.53 12.61 18.94
CA ASN A 467 24.32 13.52 19.79
C ASN A 467 25.39 14.32 19.02
N VAL A 468 25.49 14.10 17.70
CA VAL A 468 26.44 14.82 16.85
C VAL A 468 25.99 16.26 16.63
N THR A 469 26.93 17.16 16.43
CA THR A 469 26.65 18.53 15.98
C THR A 469 26.67 18.57 14.46
N VAL A 470 25.64 19.15 13.84
CA VAL A 470 25.55 19.36 12.39
C VAL A 470 25.60 20.86 12.09
N HIS A 471 26.47 21.25 11.20
CA HIS A 471 26.67 22.61 10.68
C HIS A 471 25.94 22.76 9.35
N TRP A 472 25.20 23.84 9.18
CA TRP A 472 24.33 24.07 8.03
C TRP A 472 24.84 25.25 7.20
N HIS A 473 24.88 25.05 5.89
CA HIS A 473 25.26 26.08 4.92
C HIS A 473 24.21 26.13 3.81
N LEU A 474 23.80 27.32 3.42
CA LEU A 474 22.93 27.59 2.29
C LEU A 474 23.68 28.44 1.28
N ASP A 475 23.82 27.97 0.05
CA ASP A 475 24.54 28.66 -1.03
C ASP A 475 25.95 29.17 -0.59
N GLY A 476 26.65 28.34 0.18
CA GLY A 476 27.95 28.64 0.74
C GLY A 476 27.96 29.52 1.99
N THR A 477 26.79 30.04 2.41
CA THR A 477 26.67 30.86 3.63
C THR A 477 26.37 29.99 4.84
N TYR A 478 27.14 30.11 5.91
CA TYR A 478 26.88 29.42 7.16
C TYR A 478 25.65 29.97 7.85
N LEU A 479 24.69 29.08 8.17
CA LEU A 479 23.42 29.43 8.82
C LEU A 479 23.40 29.15 10.32
N GLY A 480 24.22 28.21 10.80
CA GLY A 480 24.24 27.82 12.21
C GLY A 480 24.50 26.33 12.40
N SER A 481 24.38 25.86 13.63
CA SER A 481 24.52 24.45 13.97
C SER A 481 23.37 23.95 14.81
N THR A 482 23.09 22.64 14.71
CA THR A 482 22.04 21.96 15.47
C THR A 482 22.60 20.71 16.14
N LYS A 483 21.99 20.31 17.27
CA LYS A 483 22.36 19.12 18.02
C LYS A 483 21.12 18.42 18.55
N LYS A 484 21.06 17.10 18.52
CA LYS A 484 19.95 16.23 18.88
C LYS A 484 18.76 16.31 17.92
N ASN A 485 18.10 17.46 17.83
CA ASN A 485 17.03 17.73 16.89
C ASN A 485 17.61 18.63 15.78
N HIS A 486 17.79 18.06 14.61
CA HIS A 486 18.38 18.77 13.49
C HIS A 486 17.29 19.44 12.65
N HIS A 487 16.67 20.48 13.24
CA HIS A 487 15.72 21.37 12.57
C HIS A 487 16.35 22.75 12.44
N LEU A 488 16.26 23.34 11.26
CA LEU A 488 16.74 24.68 10.99
C LEU A 488 15.76 25.44 10.10
N ASP A 489 15.40 26.64 10.52
CA ASP A 489 14.58 27.55 9.73
C ASP A 489 15.42 28.23 8.67
N ILE A 490 14.98 28.18 7.41
CA ILE A 490 15.59 28.88 6.30
C ILE A 490 14.59 29.82 5.62
N ASN A 491 15.09 30.90 5.06
CA ASN A 491 14.30 31.84 4.27
C ASN A 491 15.07 32.27 3.00
N PRO A 492 15.31 31.35 2.07
CA PRO A 492 15.96 31.66 0.81
C PRO A 492 15.04 32.47 -0.11
N ASP A 493 15.63 33.21 -1.02
CA ASP A 493 14.95 33.88 -2.11
C ASP A 493 14.38 32.88 -3.12
N GLU A 494 13.66 33.36 -4.13
CA GLU A 494 13.20 32.55 -5.23
C GLU A 494 14.37 32.04 -6.09
N GLY A 495 14.35 30.76 -6.46
CA GLY A 495 15.36 30.17 -7.31
C GLY A 495 15.89 28.82 -6.84
N ARG A 496 17.00 28.41 -7.41
CA ARG A 496 17.68 27.14 -7.06
C ARG A 496 18.69 27.39 -5.95
N HIS A 497 18.67 26.50 -4.97
CA HIS A 497 19.50 26.57 -3.78
C HIS A 497 20.24 25.26 -3.53
N VAL A 498 21.39 25.37 -2.87
CA VAL A 498 22.20 24.25 -2.42
C VAL A 498 22.29 24.30 -0.90
N LEU A 499 21.81 23.26 -0.24
CA LEU A 499 21.92 23.09 1.21
C LEU A 499 23.02 22.07 1.51
N ILE A 500 24.04 22.49 2.27
CA ILE A 500 25.16 21.63 2.67
C ILE A 500 25.12 21.46 4.18
N MET A 501 25.10 20.22 4.63
CA MET A 501 25.18 19.83 6.03
C MET A 501 26.49 19.09 6.29
N VAL A 502 27.21 19.49 7.31
CA VAL A 502 28.49 18.88 7.70
C VAL A 502 28.43 18.50 9.17
N ASP A 503 28.69 17.23 9.49
CA ASP A 503 28.75 16.81 10.88
C ASP A 503 30.15 17.05 11.51
N GLU A 504 30.27 16.88 12.82
CA GLU A 504 31.52 17.06 13.54
C GLU A 504 32.58 16.01 13.21
N ASP A 505 32.22 14.93 12.51
CA ASP A 505 33.11 13.88 12.02
C ASP A 505 33.57 14.17 10.56
N GLY A 506 33.10 15.26 9.95
CA GLY A 506 33.43 15.67 8.59
C GLY A 506 32.61 15.01 7.49
N ASN A 507 31.60 14.23 7.82
CA ASN A 507 30.67 13.72 6.80
C ASN A 507 29.81 14.86 6.26
N THR A 508 29.68 14.92 4.93
CA THR A 508 28.96 15.97 4.25
C THR A 508 27.76 15.40 3.49
N LEU A 509 26.64 16.09 3.57
CA LEU A 509 25.45 15.87 2.73
C LEU A 509 25.15 17.16 1.98
N GLU A 510 25.08 17.07 0.66
CA GLU A 510 24.74 18.19 -0.23
C GLU A 510 23.40 17.88 -0.91
N GLU A 511 22.46 18.83 -0.82
CA GLU A 511 21.12 18.68 -1.37
C GLU A 511 20.68 19.93 -2.12
N HIS A 512 20.06 19.71 -3.28
CA HIS A 512 19.56 20.75 -4.16
C HIS A 512 18.03 20.83 -4.08
N PHE A 513 17.50 22.05 -4.01
CA PHE A 513 16.06 22.32 -4.06
C PHE A 513 15.77 23.64 -4.79
N GLU A 514 14.51 23.87 -5.15
CA GLU A 514 14.07 25.08 -5.83
C GLU A 514 12.96 25.75 -5.00
N VAL A 515 13.10 27.06 -4.76
CA VAL A 515 12.05 27.88 -4.17
C VAL A 515 11.24 28.49 -5.31
N LEU A 516 9.94 28.21 -5.31
CA LEU A 516 9.04 28.72 -6.35
C LEU A 516 8.63 30.14 -6.07
N SER A 517 8.49 30.93 -7.16
CA SER A 517 7.86 32.24 -7.11
C SER A 517 6.41 32.11 -6.67
N ARG A 518 5.95 33.15 -6.04
CA ARG A 518 4.55 33.30 -5.63
C ARG A 518 3.71 33.72 -6.82
N LEU A 519 2.64 32.98 -7.04
CA LEU A 519 1.52 33.47 -7.84
C LEU A 519 0.78 34.53 -7.06
#